data_6d66913ff003cd045f5fdbc59241750c
#
_entry.id   6d66913ff003cd045f5fdbc59241750c
#
_cell.length_a   1.000
_cell.length_b   1.000
_cell.length_c   1.000
_cell.angle_alpha   90.00
_cell.angle_beta   90.00
_cell.angle_gamma   90.00
#
_symmetry.space_group_name_H-M   'P 1'
#
loop_
_entity.id
_entity.type
_entity.pdbx_description
1 polymer ?
#
loop_
_entity_poly.entity_id
_entity_poly.type
_entity_poly.pdbx_seq_one_letter_code
_entity_poly.pdbx_strand_id
1 'polypeptide(L)'
;CDPSLPYDADFTPPFAGGDNKSSKAADQVPISRRNFIELCEQLTVEDEKQFEDLFRELGLSVDWTQTYRTISDDSIRTSQLAFLRNVERGEAYQSMAPTLWDVDFRSAIAQAELEDRDQPAAYHRVGFAKTDGSGDVFIETTRPELLPACVALVANPDDERYQPLFGTTVRTPLFDVEVPVLAHPLAQKDKGSGIAMICTFGDVTDIIWWRELDLPNRTIIGKDGRIVAEAPDVIVTDAAKAAYDELAGKTVFSAKKRIVELLQESGAMEGAPKPFTHPVKFFEKGDRPLEIVSTRQWYIRNGARDAELRERLISLGREMSWHPDFMRVRFEN
;
A
#
# COMPACT_ATOMS: atom_id res chain seq x y z
N CYS A 1 9.97 5.52 16.95
CA CYS A 1 11.24 6.14 17.40
C CYS A 1 11.71 7.17 16.39
N ASP A 2 12.37 8.21 16.88
CA ASP A 2 12.95 9.29 16.08
C ASP A 2 14.46 9.03 15.89
N PRO A 3 14.92 8.74 14.65
CA PRO A 3 16.32 8.45 14.39
C PRO A 3 17.25 9.67 14.56
N SER A 4 16.71 10.88 14.63
CA SER A 4 17.47 12.11 14.82
C SER A 4 17.84 12.36 16.28
N LEU A 5 17.17 11.69 17.22
CA LEU A 5 17.43 11.85 18.65
C LEU A 5 18.65 11.04 19.08
N PRO A 6 19.56 11.65 19.86
CA PRO A 6 20.69 10.93 20.44
C PRO A 6 20.24 9.96 21.52
N TYR A 7 21.09 8.98 21.81
CA TYR A 7 20.89 8.11 22.97
C TYR A 7 21.01 8.89 24.27
N ASP A 8 20.09 8.64 25.20
CA ASP A 8 20.07 9.19 26.54
C ASP A 8 20.10 8.02 27.55
N ALA A 9 21.17 7.86 28.29
CA ALA A 9 21.34 6.78 29.25
C ALA A 9 20.41 6.90 30.48
N ASP A 10 19.94 8.12 30.75
CA ASP A 10 19.04 8.42 31.87
C ASP A 10 17.59 8.57 31.43
N PHE A 11 17.28 8.18 30.20
CA PHE A 11 15.92 8.29 29.65
C PHE A 11 14.93 7.51 30.50
N THR A 12 13.94 8.23 31.01
CA THR A 12 12.80 7.65 31.74
C THR A 12 11.53 7.95 30.95
N PRO A 13 10.74 6.94 30.56
CA PRO A 13 9.48 7.18 29.90
C PRO A 13 8.54 8.01 30.78
N PRO A 14 7.71 8.90 30.20
CA PRO A 14 6.83 9.79 30.96
C PRO A 14 5.68 9.05 31.67
N PHE A 15 5.56 7.75 31.47
CA PHE A 15 4.57 6.88 32.11
C PHE A 15 5.21 5.51 32.39
N ALA A 16 4.76 4.87 33.46
CA ALA A 16 5.31 3.59 33.92
C ALA A 16 4.68 2.35 33.27
N GLY A 17 3.99 2.52 32.16
CA GLY A 17 3.17 1.44 31.56
C GLY A 17 1.81 1.29 32.23
N GLY A 18 1.16 0.13 32.11
CA GLY A 18 -0.14 -0.15 32.68
C GLY A 18 -1.31 0.25 31.76
N ASP A 19 -2.42 0.71 32.32
CA ASP A 19 -3.67 0.97 31.60
C ASP A 19 -3.67 2.19 30.66
N ASN A 20 -2.52 2.67 30.24
CA ASN A 20 -2.46 3.74 29.25
C ASN A 20 -2.99 3.23 27.90
N LYS A 21 -4.23 3.56 27.61
CA LYS A 21 -4.96 3.09 26.42
C LYS A 21 -4.78 3.97 25.21
N SER A 22 -3.96 5.01 25.25
CA SER A 22 -3.80 5.86 24.09
C SER A 22 -2.97 5.15 23.02
N SER A 23 -3.62 4.87 21.90
CA SER A 23 -3.00 4.32 20.71
C SER A 23 -2.88 5.36 19.59
N LYS A 24 -3.16 6.63 19.88
CA LYS A 24 -3.16 7.68 18.86
C LYS A 24 -1.74 8.16 18.57
N ALA A 25 -1.48 8.43 17.28
CA ALA A 25 -0.20 8.97 16.84
C ALA A 25 0.19 10.28 17.56
N ALA A 26 -0.80 11.12 17.91
CA ALA A 26 -0.59 12.37 18.62
C ALA A 26 -0.04 12.21 20.05
N ASP A 27 -0.22 11.03 20.66
CA ASP A 27 0.21 10.73 22.03
C ASP A 27 1.57 10.01 22.07
N GLN A 28 2.21 9.83 20.92
CA GLN A 28 3.53 9.24 20.84
C GLN A 28 4.60 10.17 21.42
N VAL A 29 5.46 9.60 22.26
CA VAL A 29 6.59 10.32 22.83
C VAL A 29 7.81 10.16 21.90
N PRO A 30 8.47 11.25 21.51
CA PRO A 30 9.74 11.15 20.79
C PRO A 30 10.79 10.41 21.62
N ILE A 31 11.38 9.37 21.05
CA ILE A 31 12.38 8.54 21.73
C ILE A 31 13.45 8.12 20.72
N SER A 32 14.73 8.11 21.14
CA SER A 32 15.81 7.59 20.31
C SER A 32 15.61 6.09 20.05
N ARG A 33 16.13 5.61 18.90
CA ARG A 33 16.03 4.19 18.56
C ARG A 33 16.63 3.28 19.63
N ARG A 34 17.76 3.66 20.19
CA ARG A 34 18.45 2.83 21.20
C ARG A 34 17.68 2.78 22.51
N ASN A 35 17.21 3.92 23.02
CA ASN A 35 16.36 3.94 24.20
C ASN A 35 15.08 3.11 24.04
N PHE A 36 14.45 3.19 22.84
CA PHE A 36 13.28 2.39 22.53
C PHE A 36 13.57 0.87 22.57
N ILE A 37 14.70 0.44 22.00
CA ILE A 37 15.11 -0.96 22.02
C ILE A 37 15.32 -1.43 23.47
N GLU A 38 16.06 -0.67 24.29
CA GLU A 38 16.33 -1.01 25.69
C GLU A 38 15.04 -1.13 26.51
N LEU A 39 14.06 -0.24 26.28
CA LEU A 39 12.75 -0.35 26.94
C LEU A 39 11.98 -1.60 26.50
N CYS A 40 12.00 -1.93 25.20
CA CYS A 40 11.36 -3.15 24.69
C CYS A 40 11.99 -4.40 25.29
N GLU A 41 13.32 -4.46 25.41
CA GLU A 41 14.03 -5.58 26.00
C GLU A 41 13.67 -5.76 27.49
N GLN A 42 13.59 -4.68 28.25
CA GLN A 42 13.15 -4.72 29.65
C GLN A 42 11.72 -5.25 29.80
N LEU A 43 10.79 -4.70 29.02
CA LEU A 43 9.38 -5.11 29.03
C LEU A 43 9.24 -6.59 28.65
N THR A 44 9.97 -7.04 27.62
CA THR A 44 9.91 -8.43 27.17
C THR A 44 10.31 -9.42 28.27
N VAL A 45 11.31 -9.09 29.10
CA VAL A 45 11.72 -9.95 30.23
C VAL A 45 10.61 -10.08 31.27
N GLU A 46 9.92 -8.98 31.56
CA GLU A 46 8.80 -8.99 32.52
C GLU A 46 7.59 -9.77 31.96
N ASP A 47 7.24 -9.54 30.70
CA ASP A 47 6.13 -10.22 30.04
C ASP A 47 6.38 -11.74 29.91
N GLU A 48 7.57 -12.16 29.50
CA GLU A 48 7.95 -13.58 29.41
C GLU A 48 7.74 -14.29 30.75
N LYS A 49 8.11 -13.65 31.87
CA LYS A 49 7.91 -14.20 33.19
C LYS A 49 6.42 -14.34 33.54
N GLN A 50 5.62 -13.32 33.25
CA GLN A 50 4.18 -13.37 33.50
C GLN A 50 3.49 -14.47 32.69
N PHE A 51 3.87 -14.63 31.42
CA PHE A 51 3.37 -15.71 30.57
C PHE A 51 3.79 -17.10 31.08
N GLU A 52 5.05 -17.27 31.52
CA GLU A 52 5.52 -18.52 32.10
C GLU A 52 4.72 -18.87 33.37
N ASP A 53 4.54 -17.92 34.26
CA ASP A 53 3.79 -18.09 35.51
C ASP A 53 2.34 -18.51 35.21
N LEU A 54 1.66 -17.84 34.28
CA LEU A 54 0.30 -18.18 33.84
C LEU A 54 0.24 -19.60 33.24
N PHE A 55 1.15 -19.94 32.36
CA PHE A 55 1.15 -21.26 31.73
C PHE A 55 1.45 -22.39 32.72
N ARG A 56 2.26 -22.14 33.74
CA ARG A 56 2.49 -23.09 34.85
C ARG A 56 1.22 -23.29 35.67
N GLU A 57 0.49 -22.20 35.97
CA GLU A 57 -0.81 -22.29 36.65
C GLU A 57 -1.86 -23.06 35.84
N LEU A 58 -1.88 -22.89 34.52
CA LEU A 58 -2.76 -23.63 33.62
C LEU A 58 -2.34 -25.08 33.42
N GLY A 59 -1.20 -25.49 33.96
CA GLY A 59 -0.70 -26.86 33.90
C GLY A 59 -0.12 -27.28 32.55
N LEU A 60 0.44 -26.34 31.76
CA LEU A 60 1.13 -26.70 30.53
C LEU A 60 2.35 -27.58 30.84
N SER A 61 2.38 -28.76 30.21
CA SER A 61 3.42 -29.75 30.37
C SER A 61 4.52 -29.57 29.32
N VAL A 62 5.39 -28.59 29.55
CA VAL A 62 6.56 -28.29 28.72
C VAL A 62 7.83 -28.30 29.56
N ASP A 63 8.97 -28.48 28.94
CA ASP A 63 10.28 -28.37 29.61
C ASP A 63 10.72 -26.91 29.64
N TRP A 64 10.45 -26.25 30.74
CA TRP A 64 10.78 -24.83 30.98
C TRP A 64 12.28 -24.53 31.04
N THR A 65 13.15 -25.54 31.03
CA THR A 65 14.60 -25.35 30.94
C THR A 65 15.08 -25.17 29.50
N GLN A 66 14.24 -25.48 28.53
CA GLN A 66 14.52 -25.36 27.09
C GLN A 66 13.72 -24.22 26.48
N THR A 67 14.13 -23.00 26.74
CA THR A 67 13.50 -21.79 26.19
C THR A 67 14.11 -21.40 24.85
N TYR A 68 13.25 -21.08 23.89
CA TYR A 68 13.62 -20.47 22.63
C TYR A 68 13.08 -19.02 22.59
N ARG A 69 13.97 -18.08 22.29
CA ARG A 69 13.61 -16.65 22.13
C ARG A 69 13.94 -16.18 20.73
N THR A 70 12.98 -15.60 20.05
CA THR A 70 13.17 -15.08 18.69
C THR A 70 14.17 -13.93 18.62
N ILE A 71 14.34 -13.20 19.72
CA ILE A 71 15.23 -12.03 19.85
C ILE A 71 16.56 -12.35 20.58
N SER A 72 16.86 -13.63 20.87
CA SER A 72 18.17 -13.99 21.44
C SER A 72 19.28 -13.80 20.39
N ASP A 73 20.50 -13.56 20.86
CA ASP A 73 21.68 -13.38 19.99
C ASP A 73 21.87 -14.55 19.00
N ASP A 74 21.63 -15.78 19.43
CA ASP A 74 21.73 -16.96 18.58
C ASP A 74 20.65 -16.99 17.52
N SER A 75 19.42 -16.63 17.87
CA SER A 75 18.29 -16.55 16.91
C SER A 75 18.51 -15.45 15.89
N ILE A 76 18.93 -14.26 16.34
CA ILE A 76 19.26 -13.12 15.49
C ILE A 76 20.38 -13.51 14.52
N ARG A 77 21.47 -14.08 15.01
CA ARG A 77 22.61 -14.49 14.20
C ARG A 77 22.20 -15.54 13.15
N THR A 78 21.42 -16.54 13.56
CA THR A 78 20.96 -17.60 12.68
C THR A 78 20.04 -17.06 11.58
N SER A 79 19.08 -16.21 11.94
CA SER A 79 18.15 -15.57 11.00
C SER A 79 18.86 -14.66 10.01
N GLN A 80 19.80 -13.84 10.48
CA GLN A 80 20.59 -12.97 9.62
C GLN A 80 21.49 -13.78 8.67
N LEU A 81 22.12 -14.85 9.14
CA LEU A 81 22.93 -15.72 8.29
C LEU A 81 22.09 -16.41 7.21
N ALA A 82 20.90 -16.92 7.57
CA ALA A 82 19.98 -17.51 6.62
C ALA A 82 19.52 -16.49 5.57
N PHE A 83 19.20 -15.27 5.98
CA PHE A 83 18.83 -14.20 5.09
C PHE A 83 19.98 -13.81 4.12
N LEU A 84 21.21 -13.66 4.62
CA LEU A 84 22.39 -13.34 3.80
C LEU A 84 22.65 -14.44 2.75
N ARG A 85 22.45 -15.70 3.09
CA ARG A 85 22.54 -16.82 2.13
C ARG A 85 21.49 -16.73 1.02
N ASN A 86 20.28 -16.26 1.35
CA ASN A 86 19.24 -15.99 0.35
C ASN A 86 19.60 -14.82 -0.56
N VAL A 87 20.21 -13.75 -0.02
CA VAL A 87 20.74 -12.64 -0.82
C VAL A 87 21.86 -13.11 -1.75
N GLU A 88 22.81 -13.89 -1.24
CA GLU A 88 23.93 -14.43 -2.03
C GLU A 88 23.43 -15.29 -3.21
N ARG A 89 22.37 -16.06 -3.02
CA ARG A 89 21.74 -16.86 -4.09
C ARG A 89 20.82 -16.05 -5.00
N GLY A 90 20.62 -14.77 -4.74
CA GLY A 90 19.70 -13.91 -5.50
C GLY A 90 18.22 -14.22 -5.26
N GLU A 91 17.89 -15.01 -4.25
CA GLU A 91 16.52 -15.32 -3.85
C GLU A 91 15.87 -14.18 -3.07
N ALA A 92 16.63 -13.50 -2.20
CA ALA A 92 16.20 -12.29 -1.54
C ALA A 92 16.71 -11.06 -2.31
N TYR A 93 15.81 -10.13 -2.60
CA TYR A 93 16.11 -8.92 -3.37
C TYR A 93 15.27 -7.73 -2.90
N GLN A 94 15.73 -6.53 -3.20
CA GLN A 94 14.98 -5.30 -2.95
C GLN A 94 14.25 -4.82 -4.21
N SER A 95 13.04 -4.33 -4.03
CA SER A 95 12.29 -3.64 -5.08
C SER A 95 11.49 -2.50 -4.50
N MET A 96 11.25 -1.46 -5.31
CA MET A 96 10.24 -0.46 -5.00
C MET A 96 8.86 -1.09 -5.20
N ALA A 97 8.04 -1.01 -4.18
CA ALA A 97 6.71 -1.63 -4.21
C ALA A 97 5.66 -0.78 -3.51
N PRO A 98 4.41 -0.90 -3.97
CA PRO A 98 3.28 -0.28 -3.31
C PRO A 98 3.08 -0.89 -1.91
N THR A 99 2.91 -0.04 -0.93
CA THR A 99 2.75 -0.43 0.47
C THR A 99 1.58 0.37 1.05
N LEU A 100 0.64 -0.31 1.72
CA LEU A 100 -0.37 0.34 2.53
C LEU A 100 0.31 1.05 3.70
N TRP A 101 0.04 2.32 3.84
CA TRP A 101 0.80 3.23 4.69
C TRP A 101 -0.11 4.12 5.53
N ASP A 102 0.12 4.11 6.83
CA ASP A 102 -0.49 5.09 7.72
C ASP A 102 0.40 6.33 7.78
N VAL A 103 -0.18 7.47 7.40
CA VAL A 103 0.55 8.74 7.26
C VAL A 103 0.82 9.44 8.60
N ASP A 104 0.07 9.09 9.66
CA ASP A 104 0.24 9.62 11.01
C ASP A 104 1.30 8.83 11.77
N PHE A 105 1.20 7.51 11.78
CA PHE A 105 2.21 6.62 12.36
C PHE A 105 3.46 6.50 11.49
N ARG A 106 3.39 6.91 10.22
CA ARG A 106 4.46 6.80 9.22
C ARG A 106 5.02 5.39 9.13
N SER A 107 4.12 4.44 9.05
CA SER A 107 4.42 3.01 9.06
C SER A 107 3.65 2.27 7.99
N ALA A 108 4.27 1.20 7.47
CA ALA A 108 3.58 0.20 6.67
C ALA A 108 2.62 -0.60 7.56
N ILE A 109 1.43 -0.88 7.04
CA ILE A 109 0.38 -1.59 7.76
C ILE A 109 0.21 -2.98 7.17
N ALA A 110 0.27 -3.98 8.03
CA ALA A 110 0.07 -5.37 7.65
C ALA A 110 -1.41 -5.66 7.38
N GLN A 111 -1.68 -6.66 6.53
CA GLN A 111 -3.04 -7.03 6.15
C GLN A 111 -3.92 -7.40 7.36
N ALA A 112 -3.33 -7.97 8.42
CA ALA A 112 -4.04 -8.34 9.65
C ALA A 112 -4.48 -7.14 10.51
N GLU A 113 -3.92 -5.95 10.27
CA GLU A 113 -4.18 -4.72 11.01
C GLU A 113 -5.15 -3.78 10.27
N LEU A 114 -5.72 -4.26 9.14
CA LEU A 114 -6.63 -3.46 8.31
C LEU A 114 -8.06 -3.54 8.83
N GLU A 115 -8.70 -2.40 8.86
CA GLU A 115 -10.11 -2.25 9.16
C GLU A 115 -10.81 -1.50 8.03
N ASP A 116 -12.00 -1.97 7.64
CA ASP A 116 -12.86 -1.26 6.68
C ASP A 116 -13.80 -0.32 7.43
N ARG A 117 -13.77 0.97 7.08
CA ARG A 117 -14.69 1.97 7.62
C ARG A 117 -15.41 2.68 6.49
N ASP A 118 -16.74 2.78 6.60
CA ASP A 118 -17.55 3.50 5.63
C ASP A 118 -17.24 4.98 5.65
N GLN A 119 -16.88 5.52 4.47
CA GLN A 119 -16.54 6.94 4.29
C GLN A 119 -17.39 7.57 3.20
N PRO A 120 -17.83 8.82 3.41
CA PRO A 120 -18.47 9.61 2.37
C PRO A 120 -17.48 9.91 1.25
N ALA A 121 -17.89 9.69 0.02
CA ALA A 121 -17.14 9.98 -1.18
C ALA A 121 -18.04 10.57 -2.27
N ALA A 122 -17.46 11.00 -3.37
CA ALA A 122 -18.21 11.40 -4.54
C ALA A 122 -17.48 10.97 -5.82
N TYR A 123 -18.24 10.52 -6.81
CA TYR A 123 -17.72 10.34 -8.16
C TYR A 123 -17.65 11.69 -8.87
N HIS A 124 -16.50 11.96 -9.44
CA HIS A 124 -16.22 13.08 -10.32
C HIS A 124 -16.12 12.56 -11.75
N ARG A 125 -16.94 13.08 -12.67
CA ARG A 125 -16.92 12.70 -14.08
C ARG A 125 -15.93 13.59 -14.82
N VAL A 126 -14.86 12.98 -15.32
CA VAL A 126 -13.70 13.69 -15.90
C VAL A 126 -13.46 13.22 -17.32
N GLY A 127 -13.27 14.17 -18.24
CA GLY A 127 -13.01 13.95 -19.65
C GLY A 127 -11.51 13.81 -19.95
N PHE A 128 -11.16 12.77 -20.71
CA PHE A 128 -9.83 12.53 -21.26
C PHE A 128 -9.90 12.69 -22.78
N ALA A 129 -9.15 13.64 -23.33
CA ALA A 129 -9.18 13.90 -24.77
C ALA A 129 -8.56 12.75 -25.55
N LYS A 130 -9.25 12.23 -26.55
CA LYS A 130 -8.68 11.24 -27.48
C LYS A 130 -7.59 11.87 -28.33
N THR A 131 -6.49 11.16 -28.52
CA THR A 131 -5.35 11.67 -29.29
C THR A 131 -5.64 11.85 -30.78
N ASP A 132 -6.66 11.18 -31.31
CA ASP A 132 -7.15 11.33 -32.69
C ASP A 132 -8.08 12.53 -32.92
N GLY A 133 -8.38 13.28 -31.84
CA GLY A 133 -9.26 14.45 -31.89
C GLY A 133 -10.75 14.15 -32.03
N SER A 134 -11.18 12.90 -31.90
CA SER A 134 -12.59 12.50 -32.09
C SER A 134 -13.48 12.75 -30.86
N GLY A 135 -12.99 13.52 -29.88
CA GLY A 135 -13.72 13.88 -28.66
C GLY A 135 -13.11 13.28 -27.41
N ASP A 136 -13.88 13.19 -26.35
CA ASP A 136 -13.41 12.78 -25.03
C ASP A 136 -13.91 11.40 -24.62
N VAL A 137 -13.12 10.74 -23.78
CA VAL A 137 -13.52 9.56 -23.00
C VAL A 137 -13.78 10.01 -21.58
N PHE A 138 -14.99 9.83 -21.08
CA PHE A 138 -15.35 10.22 -19.71
C PHE A 138 -15.19 9.05 -18.76
N ILE A 139 -14.45 9.29 -17.67
CA ILE A 139 -14.33 8.38 -16.55
C ILE A 139 -15.06 8.94 -15.32
N GLU A 140 -15.42 8.08 -14.38
CA GLU A 140 -15.87 8.49 -13.05
C GLU A 140 -14.83 8.04 -12.00
N THR A 141 -14.26 9.00 -11.27
CA THR A 141 -13.25 8.73 -10.24
C THR A 141 -13.63 9.32 -8.89
N THR A 142 -13.24 8.63 -7.83
CA THR A 142 -13.35 9.14 -6.46
C THR A 142 -12.10 9.89 -6.00
N ARG A 143 -11.01 9.76 -6.76
CA ARG A 143 -9.69 10.30 -6.43
C ARG A 143 -9.10 11.15 -7.56
N PRO A 144 -9.75 12.29 -7.92
CA PRO A 144 -9.25 13.15 -8.99
C PRO A 144 -7.85 13.74 -8.70
N GLU A 145 -7.45 13.83 -7.42
CA GLU A 145 -6.11 14.28 -7.01
C GLU A 145 -4.98 13.38 -7.53
N LEU A 146 -5.30 12.17 -7.96
CA LEU A 146 -4.32 11.24 -8.52
C LEU A 146 -4.14 11.36 -10.04
N LEU A 147 -4.86 12.24 -10.72
CA LEU A 147 -4.71 12.47 -12.18
C LEU A 147 -3.26 12.64 -12.65
N PRO A 148 -2.37 13.37 -11.92
CA PRO A 148 -0.95 13.48 -12.31
C PRO A 148 -0.20 12.15 -12.32
N ALA A 149 -0.70 11.17 -11.58
CA ALA A 149 -0.13 9.81 -11.49
C ALA A 149 -0.77 8.83 -12.49
N CYS A 150 -1.72 9.26 -13.31
CA CYS A 150 -2.40 8.39 -14.25
C CYS A 150 -1.44 7.77 -15.26
N VAL A 151 -1.46 6.43 -15.40
CA VAL A 151 -0.59 5.65 -16.29
C VAL A 151 -1.36 4.93 -17.40
N ALA A 152 -2.65 4.68 -17.22
CA ALA A 152 -3.52 4.07 -18.22
C ALA A 152 -5.00 4.32 -17.89
N LEU A 153 -5.88 4.14 -18.87
CA LEU A 153 -7.29 3.83 -18.65
C LEU A 153 -7.50 2.33 -18.85
N VAL A 154 -8.41 1.74 -18.07
CA VAL A 154 -8.72 0.31 -18.16
C VAL A 154 -10.23 0.08 -18.19
N ALA A 155 -10.68 -0.81 -19.07
CA ALA A 155 -12.06 -1.26 -19.16
C ALA A 155 -12.13 -2.79 -19.33
N ASN A 156 -13.31 -3.35 -19.09
CA ASN A 156 -13.52 -4.77 -19.27
C ASN A 156 -13.46 -5.14 -20.77
N PRO A 157 -12.75 -6.21 -21.18
CA PRO A 157 -12.67 -6.62 -22.60
C PRO A 157 -14.02 -6.93 -23.24
N ASP A 158 -15.02 -7.34 -22.44
CA ASP A 158 -16.38 -7.64 -22.91
C ASP A 158 -17.32 -6.42 -22.83
N ASP A 159 -16.80 -5.21 -22.59
CA ASP A 159 -17.61 -3.99 -22.59
C ASP A 159 -17.57 -3.34 -23.98
N GLU A 160 -18.63 -3.55 -24.74
CA GLU A 160 -18.75 -3.07 -26.14
C GLU A 160 -18.58 -1.55 -26.25
N ARG A 161 -18.86 -0.78 -25.19
CA ARG A 161 -18.70 0.68 -25.18
C ARG A 161 -17.24 1.11 -25.37
N TYR A 162 -16.30 0.30 -24.90
CA TYR A 162 -14.87 0.63 -24.85
C TYR A 162 -14.00 -0.23 -25.74
N GLN A 163 -14.53 -1.31 -26.34
CA GLN A 163 -13.80 -2.16 -27.29
C GLN A 163 -13.11 -1.36 -28.43
N PRO A 164 -13.75 -0.33 -29.02
CA PRO A 164 -13.11 0.45 -30.09
C PRO A 164 -11.93 1.30 -29.62
N LEU A 165 -11.77 1.47 -28.30
CA LEU A 165 -10.70 2.30 -27.70
C LEU A 165 -9.48 1.48 -27.31
N PHE A 166 -9.57 0.15 -27.22
CA PHE A 166 -8.43 -0.67 -26.82
C PHE A 166 -7.26 -0.54 -27.82
N GLY A 167 -6.07 -0.25 -27.26
CA GLY A 167 -4.86 0.00 -28.05
C GLY A 167 -4.75 1.44 -28.59
N THR A 168 -5.72 2.31 -28.31
CA THR A 168 -5.60 3.76 -28.57
C THR A 168 -5.03 4.49 -27.35
N THR A 169 -4.79 5.78 -27.48
CA THR A 169 -4.31 6.63 -26.39
C THR A 169 -5.24 7.82 -26.16
N VAL A 170 -5.21 8.30 -24.91
CA VAL A 170 -5.92 9.52 -24.48
C VAL A 170 -4.98 10.43 -23.72
N ARG A 171 -5.34 11.71 -23.59
CA ARG A 171 -4.58 12.69 -22.81
C ARG A 171 -5.27 13.00 -21.49
N THR A 172 -4.50 13.01 -20.41
CA THR A 172 -4.99 13.38 -19.09
C THR A 172 -5.36 14.87 -19.06
N PRO A 173 -6.52 15.25 -18.53
CA PRO A 173 -6.88 16.67 -18.39
C PRO A 173 -5.90 17.37 -17.44
N LEU A 174 -5.68 18.67 -17.63
CA LEU A 174 -4.75 19.55 -16.92
C LEU A 174 -3.27 19.22 -17.11
N PHE A 175 -2.90 17.94 -17.21
CA PHE A 175 -1.49 17.50 -17.21
C PHE A 175 -0.96 17.11 -18.59
N ASP A 176 -1.85 16.95 -19.58
CA ASP A 176 -1.53 16.65 -21.00
C ASP A 176 -0.62 15.42 -21.18
N VAL A 177 -0.73 14.44 -20.30
CA VAL A 177 0.04 13.20 -20.38
C VAL A 177 -0.73 12.20 -21.23
N GLU A 178 -0.06 11.65 -22.26
CA GLU A 178 -0.61 10.60 -23.09
C GLU A 178 -0.53 9.25 -22.37
N VAL A 179 -1.67 8.55 -22.29
CA VAL A 179 -1.82 7.26 -21.62
C VAL A 179 -2.62 6.28 -22.47
N PRO A 180 -2.30 4.97 -22.46
CA PRO A 180 -3.01 3.97 -23.23
C PRO A 180 -4.38 3.64 -22.62
N VAL A 181 -5.29 3.16 -23.51
CA VAL A 181 -6.55 2.52 -23.09
C VAL A 181 -6.38 1.01 -23.22
N LEU A 182 -6.51 0.29 -22.11
CA LEU A 182 -6.20 -1.12 -21.99
C LEU A 182 -7.43 -1.94 -21.57
N ALA A 183 -7.40 -3.23 -21.89
CA ALA A 183 -8.44 -4.18 -21.49
C ALA A 183 -7.98 -5.01 -20.30
N HIS A 184 -8.85 -5.20 -19.28
CA HIS A 184 -8.57 -6.10 -18.18
C HIS A 184 -9.88 -6.68 -17.59
N PRO A 185 -9.96 -8.01 -17.32
CA PRO A 185 -11.18 -8.68 -16.88
C PRO A 185 -11.66 -8.24 -15.49
N LEU A 186 -10.76 -7.74 -14.62
CA LEU A 186 -11.14 -7.21 -13.31
C LEU A 186 -11.80 -5.82 -13.36
N ALA A 187 -11.81 -5.14 -14.49
CA ALA A 187 -12.55 -3.89 -14.65
C ALA A 187 -14.05 -4.18 -14.60
N GLN A 188 -14.77 -3.53 -13.69
CA GLN A 188 -16.20 -3.77 -13.48
C GLN A 188 -17.03 -2.86 -14.38
N LYS A 189 -17.86 -3.46 -15.25
CA LYS A 189 -18.70 -2.74 -16.24
C LYS A 189 -19.71 -1.78 -15.60
N ASP A 190 -20.17 -2.12 -14.38
CA ASP A 190 -21.23 -1.42 -13.68
C ASP A 190 -20.70 -0.45 -12.59
N LYS A 191 -19.39 -0.36 -12.41
CA LYS A 191 -18.77 0.55 -11.44
C LYS A 191 -18.46 1.89 -12.10
N GLY A 192 -19.13 2.96 -11.67
CA GLY A 192 -18.98 4.29 -12.26
C GLY A 192 -19.29 4.29 -13.76
N SER A 193 -18.36 4.78 -14.56
CA SER A 193 -18.50 4.77 -16.03
C SER A 193 -18.21 3.42 -16.69
N GLY A 194 -17.68 2.43 -15.95
CA GLY A 194 -17.22 1.14 -16.49
C GLY A 194 -15.81 1.18 -17.08
N ILE A 195 -15.20 2.36 -17.18
CA ILE A 195 -13.79 2.58 -17.50
C ILE A 195 -13.16 3.36 -16.35
N ALA A 196 -11.99 2.94 -15.89
CA ALA A 196 -11.29 3.52 -14.75
C ALA A 196 -9.90 4.01 -15.14
N MET A 197 -9.42 5.05 -14.48
CA MET A 197 -8.02 5.44 -14.56
C MET A 197 -7.19 4.61 -13.58
N ILE A 198 -6.01 4.19 -14.02
CA ILE A 198 -5.00 3.58 -13.17
C ILE A 198 -4.00 4.67 -12.80
N CYS A 199 -3.97 5.01 -11.52
CA CYS A 199 -3.13 6.09 -10.99
C CYS A 199 -2.02 5.56 -10.10
N THR A 200 -1.31 4.58 -10.55
CA THR A 200 -0.29 3.84 -9.81
C THR A 200 -0.60 3.86 -8.30
N PHE A 201 -1.55 3.00 -7.89
CA PHE A 201 -1.95 2.75 -6.51
C PHE A 201 -3.00 3.71 -5.90
N GLY A 202 -4.09 3.92 -6.60
CA GLY A 202 -5.30 4.53 -6.03
C GLY A 202 -6.02 3.57 -5.08
N ASP A 203 -6.02 2.28 -5.41
CA ASP A 203 -6.53 1.19 -4.57
C ASP A 203 -5.74 -0.12 -4.78
N VAL A 204 -6.16 -1.20 -4.12
CA VAL A 204 -5.51 -2.52 -4.21
C VAL A 204 -5.65 -3.13 -5.61
N THR A 205 -6.73 -2.83 -6.34
CA THR A 205 -6.96 -3.31 -7.70
C THR A 205 -5.95 -2.69 -8.68
N ASP A 206 -5.59 -1.42 -8.47
CA ASP A 206 -4.56 -0.73 -9.26
C ASP A 206 -3.21 -1.46 -9.19
N ILE A 207 -2.88 -2.07 -8.05
CA ILE A 207 -1.65 -2.85 -7.88
C ILE A 207 -1.65 -4.11 -8.75
N ILE A 208 -2.82 -4.77 -8.89
CA ILE A 208 -2.97 -5.95 -9.75
C ILE A 208 -2.79 -5.53 -11.20
N TRP A 209 -3.52 -4.51 -11.66
CA TRP A 209 -3.41 -3.98 -13.02
C TRP A 209 -1.98 -3.53 -13.34
N TRP A 210 -1.35 -2.81 -12.41
CA TRP A 210 0.03 -2.37 -12.58
C TRP A 210 1.01 -3.53 -12.84
N ARG A 211 0.85 -4.64 -12.10
CA ARG A 211 1.69 -5.83 -12.26
C ARG A 211 1.39 -6.62 -13.53
N GLU A 212 0.11 -6.86 -13.82
CA GLU A 212 -0.30 -7.71 -14.93
C GLU A 212 -0.15 -7.01 -16.29
N LEU A 213 -0.29 -5.70 -16.32
CA LEU A 213 -0.15 -4.88 -17.53
C LEU A 213 1.24 -4.24 -17.66
N ASP A 214 2.19 -4.55 -16.77
CA ASP A 214 3.57 -4.03 -16.75
C ASP A 214 3.64 -2.50 -16.88
N LEU A 215 2.82 -1.80 -16.08
CA LEU A 215 2.69 -0.35 -16.14
C LEU A 215 3.82 0.37 -15.40
N PRO A 216 4.18 1.60 -15.78
CA PRO A 216 5.19 2.39 -15.09
C PRO A 216 4.73 2.74 -13.66
N ASN A 217 5.70 2.89 -12.74
CA ASN A 217 5.44 3.37 -11.39
C ASN A 217 5.52 4.90 -11.35
N ARG A 218 4.39 5.55 -11.11
CA ARG A 218 4.27 7.02 -11.04
C ARG A 218 3.60 7.42 -9.74
N THR A 219 4.37 7.52 -8.67
CA THR A 219 3.88 7.84 -7.33
C THR A 219 3.97 9.33 -7.05
N ILE A 220 2.89 9.95 -6.59
CA ILE A 220 2.83 11.37 -6.23
C ILE A 220 2.45 11.62 -4.77
N ILE A 221 2.19 10.59 -3.99
CA ILE A 221 1.91 10.71 -2.55
C ILE A 221 3.16 10.34 -1.76
N GLY A 222 3.63 11.27 -0.93
CA GLY A 222 4.75 11.07 -0.01
C GLY A 222 4.34 10.32 1.26
N LYS A 223 5.34 9.85 2.03
CA LYS A 223 5.14 9.16 3.31
C LYS A 223 4.46 10.01 4.40
N ASP A 224 4.38 11.30 4.19
CA ASP A 224 3.67 12.26 5.05
C ASP A 224 2.22 12.52 4.60
N GLY A 225 1.74 11.80 3.59
CA GLY A 225 0.39 11.95 3.03
C GLY A 225 0.18 13.25 2.24
N ARG A 226 1.27 13.83 1.72
CA ARG A 226 1.23 15.03 0.89
C ARG A 226 1.60 14.70 -0.55
N ILE A 227 1.10 15.50 -1.48
CA ILE A 227 1.57 15.47 -2.86
C ILE A 227 3.05 15.89 -2.87
N VAL A 228 3.90 15.08 -3.49
CA VAL A 228 5.34 15.35 -3.58
C VAL A 228 5.61 16.66 -4.32
N ALA A 229 6.70 17.34 -3.96
CA ALA A 229 7.01 18.66 -4.53
C ALA A 229 7.40 18.60 -6.02
N GLU A 230 8.07 17.52 -6.43
CA GLU A 230 8.51 17.35 -7.81
C GLU A 230 7.42 16.74 -8.66
N ALA A 231 7.09 17.40 -9.77
CA ALA A 231 6.17 16.83 -10.76
C ALA A 231 6.77 15.59 -11.42
N PRO A 232 5.96 14.57 -11.77
CA PRO A 232 6.42 13.46 -12.59
C PRO A 232 7.07 13.95 -13.91
N ASP A 233 8.17 13.32 -14.33
CA ASP A 233 8.95 13.70 -15.53
C ASP A 233 8.13 13.77 -16.82
N VAL A 234 7.01 13.05 -16.87
CA VAL A 234 6.09 13.03 -18.02
C VAL A 234 5.25 14.31 -18.13
N ILE A 235 5.20 15.13 -17.08
CA ILE A 235 4.51 16.43 -17.06
C ILE A 235 5.49 17.48 -17.58
N VAL A 236 5.44 17.74 -18.89
CA VAL A 236 6.49 18.52 -19.57
C VAL A 236 6.07 19.95 -19.93
N THR A 237 4.76 20.21 -20.16
CA THR A 237 4.29 21.53 -20.57
C THR A 237 4.24 22.50 -19.38
N ASP A 238 4.50 23.80 -19.64
CA ASP A 238 4.48 24.81 -18.58
C ASP A 238 3.11 24.94 -17.91
N ALA A 239 2.03 24.81 -18.67
CA ALA A 239 0.67 24.80 -18.14
C ALA A 239 0.40 23.62 -17.22
N ALA A 240 0.87 22.41 -17.60
CA ALA A 240 0.72 21.21 -16.78
C ALA A 240 1.56 21.26 -15.50
N LYS A 241 2.78 21.81 -15.57
CA LYS A 241 3.62 22.06 -14.40
C LYS A 241 2.98 23.05 -13.44
N ALA A 242 2.45 24.17 -13.96
CA ALA A 242 1.72 25.16 -13.16
C ALA A 242 0.50 24.52 -12.47
N ALA A 243 -0.25 23.65 -13.16
CA ALA A 243 -1.35 22.91 -12.55
C ALA A 243 -0.88 21.95 -11.45
N TYR A 244 0.29 21.30 -11.62
CA TYR A 244 0.87 20.45 -10.59
C TYR A 244 1.35 21.23 -9.37
N ASP A 245 1.97 22.38 -9.56
CA ASP A 245 2.45 23.28 -8.49
C ASP A 245 1.30 23.72 -7.57
N GLU A 246 0.10 23.81 -8.10
CA GLU A 246 -1.11 24.07 -7.31
C GLU A 246 -1.46 22.93 -6.33
N LEU A 247 -0.96 21.72 -6.57
CA LEU A 247 -1.21 20.54 -5.76
C LEU A 247 -0.01 20.21 -4.85
N ALA A 248 1.20 20.52 -5.27
CA ALA A 248 2.46 20.18 -4.61
C ALA A 248 2.48 20.61 -3.13
N GLY A 249 2.91 19.70 -2.24
CA GLY A 249 2.98 19.92 -0.80
C GLY A 249 1.63 19.93 -0.06
N LYS A 250 0.50 19.91 -0.76
CA LYS A 250 -0.82 19.83 -0.13
C LYS A 250 -1.11 18.41 0.37
N THR A 251 -1.88 18.29 1.45
CA THR A 251 -2.45 17.01 1.86
C THR A 251 -3.37 16.47 0.76
N VAL A 252 -3.55 15.15 0.67
CA VAL A 252 -4.47 14.51 -0.28
C VAL A 252 -5.85 15.18 -0.28
N PHE A 253 -6.39 15.47 0.91
CA PHE A 253 -7.69 16.16 1.04
C PHE A 253 -7.69 17.56 0.40
N SER A 254 -6.67 18.38 0.68
CA SER A 254 -6.58 19.75 0.14
C SER A 254 -6.28 19.73 -1.36
N ALA A 255 -5.46 18.79 -1.83
CA ALA A 255 -5.17 18.59 -3.25
C ALA A 255 -6.43 18.17 -4.02
N LYS A 256 -7.23 17.26 -3.45
CA LYS A 256 -8.52 16.85 -4.03
C LYS A 256 -9.47 18.02 -4.23
N LYS A 257 -9.59 18.89 -3.22
CA LYS A 257 -10.41 20.10 -3.36
C LYS A 257 -9.90 21.00 -4.48
N ARG A 258 -8.58 21.27 -4.52
CA ARG A 258 -8.00 22.18 -5.51
C ARG A 258 -8.09 21.65 -6.94
N ILE A 259 -7.82 20.36 -7.16
CA ILE A 259 -7.91 19.79 -8.50
C ILE A 259 -9.34 19.77 -9.04
N VAL A 260 -10.35 19.58 -8.19
CA VAL A 260 -11.76 19.68 -8.60
C VAL A 260 -12.07 21.11 -9.10
N GLU A 261 -11.57 22.14 -8.43
CA GLU A 261 -11.70 23.53 -8.88
C GLU A 261 -11.03 23.72 -10.25
N LEU A 262 -9.78 23.26 -10.42
CA LEU A 262 -9.05 23.34 -11.69
C LEU A 262 -9.76 22.61 -12.85
N LEU A 263 -10.30 21.41 -12.58
CA LEU A 263 -11.06 20.65 -13.57
C LEU A 263 -12.37 21.35 -13.98
N GLN A 264 -13.02 22.04 -13.04
CA GLN A 264 -14.20 22.85 -13.34
C GLN A 264 -13.84 24.10 -14.16
N GLU A 265 -12.78 24.81 -13.77
CA GLU A 265 -12.27 25.99 -14.45
C GLU A 265 -11.85 25.68 -15.91
N SER A 266 -11.24 24.52 -16.15
CA SER A 266 -10.82 24.08 -17.49
C SER A 266 -11.95 23.48 -18.34
N GLY A 267 -13.13 23.22 -17.76
CA GLY A 267 -14.23 22.53 -18.44
C GLY A 267 -14.02 21.02 -18.61
N ALA A 268 -12.97 20.44 -18.03
CA ALA A 268 -12.69 18.99 -18.11
C ALA A 268 -13.56 18.14 -17.18
N MET A 269 -14.34 18.76 -16.30
CA MET A 269 -15.29 18.05 -15.43
C MET A 269 -16.72 18.26 -15.89
N GLU A 270 -17.47 17.16 -16.07
CA GLU A 270 -18.86 17.20 -16.49
C GLU A 270 -19.81 16.95 -15.31
N GLY A 271 -20.75 17.88 -15.12
CA GLY A 271 -21.82 17.79 -14.12
C GLY A 271 -21.33 17.99 -12.68
N ALA A 272 -22.23 17.75 -11.73
CA ALA A 272 -21.94 17.84 -10.30
C ALA A 272 -21.42 16.48 -9.78
N PRO A 273 -20.53 16.49 -8.76
CA PRO A 273 -20.09 15.26 -8.12
C PRO A 273 -21.27 14.45 -7.55
N LYS A 274 -21.27 13.14 -7.77
CA LYS A 274 -22.32 12.22 -7.30
C LYS A 274 -21.91 11.62 -5.95
N PRO A 275 -22.55 11.99 -4.84
CA PRO A 275 -22.18 11.49 -3.52
C PRO A 275 -22.59 10.02 -3.35
N PHE A 276 -21.75 9.27 -2.61
CA PHE A 276 -22.04 7.90 -2.17
C PHE A 276 -21.18 7.57 -0.94
N THR A 277 -21.38 6.40 -0.37
CA THR A 277 -20.58 5.89 0.75
C THR A 277 -19.96 4.57 0.34
N HIS A 278 -18.69 4.36 0.69
CA HIS A 278 -18.00 3.10 0.44
C HIS A 278 -16.99 2.78 1.55
N PRO A 279 -16.64 1.49 1.73
CA PRO A 279 -15.61 1.09 2.67
C PRO A 279 -14.24 1.55 2.20
N VAL A 280 -13.47 2.12 3.12
CA VAL A 280 -12.09 2.58 2.93
C VAL A 280 -11.22 1.89 3.96
N LYS A 281 -10.00 1.52 3.57
CA LYS A 281 -9.03 0.87 4.46
C LYS A 281 -8.43 1.85 5.45
N PHE A 282 -8.45 1.45 6.72
CA PHE A 282 -7.82 2.13 7.83
C PHE A 282 -6.84 1.18 8.53
N PHE A 283 -5.86 1.72 9.19
CA PHE A 283 -5.18 1.03 10.26
C PHE A 283 -6.13 0.93 11.48
N GLU A 284 -6.21 -0.21 12.16
CA GLU A 284 -7.14 -0.42 13.29
C GLU A 284 -7.01 0.65 14.39
N LYS A 285 -5.77 1.20 14.57
CA LYS A 285 -5.45 2.27 15.53
C LYS A 285 -5.36 3.66 14.89
N GLY A 286 -5.56 3.76 13.57
CA GLY A 286 -5.43 5.00 12.81
C GLY A 286 -6.76 5.76 12.72
N ASP A 287 -6.66 7.08 12.64
CA ASP A 287 -7.83 7.98 12.51
C ASP A 287 -8.04 8.45 11.06
N ARG A 288 -7.10 8.16 10.14
CA ARG A 288 -7.15 8.55 8.73
C ARG A 288 -7.13 7.33 7.79
N PRO A 289 -7.73 7.47 6.60
CA PRO A 289 -7.59 6.45 5.56
C PRO A 289 -6.13 6.19 5.24
N LEU A 290 -5.81 4.92 4.96
CA LEU A 290 -4.49 4.54 4.48
C LEU A 290 -4.26 5.07 3.06
N GLU A 291 -3.03 5.48 2.82
CA GLU A 291 -2.54 5.76 1.48
C GLU A 291 -1.69 4.61 0.96
N ILE A 292 -1.53 4.52 -0.36
CA ILE A 292 -0.60 3.58 -0.95
C ILE A 292 0.62 4.38 -1.41
N VAL A 293 1.76 4.11 -0.78
CA VAL A 293 3.03 4.77 -1.10
C VAL A 293 4.03 3.77 -1.66
N SER A 294 4.92 4.24 -2.51
CA SER A 294 6.01 3.42 -3.01
C SER A 294 7.16 3.41 -2.01
N THR A 295 7.50 2.23 -1.52
CA THR A 295 8.59 2.05 -0.56
C THR A 295 9.53 0.95 -1.03
N ARG A 296 10.83 1.06 -0.66
CA ARG A 296 11.79 0.00 -0.91
C ARG A 296 11.55 -1.12 0.10
N GLN A 297 11.19 -2.31 -0.40
CA GLN A 297 10.87 -3.49 0.38
C GLN A 297 11.76 -4.67 -0.01
N TRP A 298 11.96 -5.61 0.92
CA TRP A 298 12.56 -6.88 0.66
C TRP A 298 11.54 -7.90 0.19
N TYR A 299 11.93 -8.67 -0.81
CA TYR A 299 11.17 -9.77 -1.37
C TYR A 299 12.01 -11.03 -1.38
N ILE A 300 11.36 -12.17 -1.19
CA ILE A 300 11.95 -13.48 -1.39
C ILE A 300 11.23 -14.11 -2.58
N ARG A 301 11.99 -14.59 -3.55
CA ARG A 301 11.45 -15.31 -4.70
C ARG A 301 10.81 -16.59 -4.20
N ASN A 302 9.61 -16.88 -4.64
CA ASN A 302 8.85 -18.06 -4.27
C ASN A 302 8.26 -18.74 -5.51
N GLY A 303 7.62 -19.90 -5.32
CA GLY A 303 7.02 -20.68 -6.39
C GLY A 303 5.91 -19.98 -7.19
N ALA A 304 5.42 -18.80 -6.78
CA ALA A 304 4.44 -18.06 -7.57
C ALA A 304 5.00 -17.53 -8.89
N ARG A 305 6.32 -17.29 -8.97
CA ARG A 305 7.02 -16.82 -10.18
C ARG A 305 8.09 -17.78 -10.69
N ASP A 306 8.41 -18.80 -9.94
CA ASP A 306 9.36 -19.85 -10.27
C ASP A 306 8.59 -21.17 -10.46
N ALA A 307 8.27 -21.47 -11.71
CA ALA A 307 7.46 -22.64 -12.07
C ALA A 307 8.17 -23.96 -11.70
N GLU A 308 9.48 -24.03 -11.87
CA GLU A 308 10.26 -25.23 -11.53
C GLU A 308 10.25 -25.50 -10.02
N LEU A 309 10.49 -24.45 -9.22
CA LEU A 309 10.38 -24.53 -7.76
C LEU A 309 8.97 -24.91 -7.34
N ARG A 310 7.94 -24.34 -7.96
CA ARG A 310 6.53 -24.66 -7.65
C ARG A 310 6.22 -26.13 -7.91
N GLU A 311 6.58 -26.65 -9.08
CA GLU A 311 6.34 -28.05 -9.43
C GLU A 311 7.06 -29.01 -8.48
N ARG A 312 8.30 -28.67 -8.12
CA ARG A 312 9.09 -29.46 -7.15
C ARG A 312 8.44 -29.48 -5.77
N LEU A 313 7.98 -28.32 -5.27
CA LEU A 313 7.30 -28.24 -3.98
C LEU A 313 5.99 -29.02 -3.98
N ILE A 314 5.17 -28.91 -5.03
CA ILE A 314 3.93 -29.67 -5.18
C ILE A 314 4.21 -31.17 -5.23
N SER A 315 5.22 -31.62 -5.99
CA SER A 315 5.60 -33.04 -6.07
C SER A 315 5.98 -33.57 -4.70
N LEU A 316 6.86 -32.89 -3.98
CA LEU A 316 7.25 -33.26 -2.63
C LEU A 316 6.07 -33.25 -1.64
N GLY A 317 5.18 -32.29 -1.76
CA GLY A 317 3.97 -32.23 -0.95
C GLY A 317 3.02 -33.41 -1.18
N ARG A 318 2.97 -33.95 -2.41
CA ARG A 318 2.19 -35.15 -2.72
C ARG A 318 2.76 -36.44 -2.17
N GLU A 319 4.04 -36.48 -1.87
CA GLU A 319 4.71 -37.62 -1.21
C GLU A 319 4.46 -37.64 0.30
N MET A 320 3.98 -36.53 0.89
CA MET A 320 3.69 -36.42 2.31
C MET A 320 2.33 -37.01 2.67
N SER A 321 2.24 -37.58 3.89
CA SER A 321 0.96 -37.96 4.49
C SER A 321 0.26 -36.74 5.12
N TRP A 322 -0.95 -36.47 4.68
CA TRP A 322 -1.73 -35.31 5.14
C TRP A 322 -2.85 -35.78 6.08
N HIS A 323 -2.98 -35.12 7.23
CA HIS A 323 -4.06 -35.32 8.19
C HIS A 323 -4.66 -33.98 8.65
N PRO A 324 -5.92 -33.67 8.28
CA PRO A 324 -6.80 -34.40 7.33
C PRO A 324 -6.35 -34.20 5.87
N ASP A 325 -6.76 -35.09 4.99
CA ASP A 325 -6.33 -35.13 3.57
C ASP A 325 -6.54 -33.82 2.81
N PHE A 326 -7.55 -33.07 3.12
CA PHE A 326 -7.86 -31.79 2.45
C PHE A 326 -6.77 -30.73 2.63
N MET A 327 -5.89 -30.87 3.63
CA MET A 327 -4.79 -29.92 3.85
C MET A 327 -3.78 -29.92 2.70
N ARG A 328 -3.68 -31.03 1.95
CA ARG A 328 -2.84 -31.09 0.74
C ARG A 328 -3.25 -30.03 -0.27
N VAL A 329 -4.55 -29.84 -0.52
CA VAL A 329 -5.05 -28.86 -1.48
C VAL A 329 -4.66 -27.43 -1.06
N ARG A 330 -4.69 -27.14 0.25
CA ARG A 330 -4.24 -25.82 0.77
C ARG A 330 -2.74 -25.61 0.61
N PHE A 331 -1.95 -26.66 0.66
CA PHE A 331 -0.51 -26.58 0.43
C PHE A 331 -0.18 -26.39 -1.06
N GLU A 332 -0.91 -27.02 -1.97
CA GLU A 332 -0.68 -26.95 -3.41
C GLU A 332 -1.12 -25.60 -4.02
N ASN A 333 -2.08 -24.89 -3.41
CA ASN A 333 -2.60 -23.57 -3.84
C ASN A 333 -1.78 -22.41 -3.32
#